data_07c7d915a2da72aed25e4ee10b1454c8
#
_entry.id   07c7d915a2da72aed25e4ee10b1454c8
#
_cell.length_a   1.000
_cell.length_b   1.000
_cell.length_c   1.000
_cell.angle_alpha   90.00
_cell.angle_beta   90.00
_cell.angle_gamma   90.00
#
_symmetry.space_group_name_H-M   'P 1'
#
loop_
_entity.id
_entity.type
_entity.pdbx_description
1 polymer ?
#
loop_
_entity_poly.entity_id
_entity_poly.type
_entity_poly.pdbx_seq_one_letter_code
_entity_poly.pdbx_strand_id
1 'polypeptide(L)'
;PKANFHTEVIHPSELQKKAVAGLAERAERVRARVVDPSTDNMLRITNDGRKLALDMRLLSSLAPDDENSKVSVCARNVYRIWAESTAQRSTQLIFCDLSTPKADGSFNVYDDLRRKLLEIGIPENEIAYIHTANTEQKKKELFAKVRGGEVRILMGSTAKMGAGTNVQDRLIALHDLDCPWRPSDLQQRLGRIVRQGNQNPEVEIFRYVTEGTFDAYLYQLVESKQRFIAQIMTSKAPARAAEDVDETALSYAEIKALATGNPQIIEKCNLDMEVSKLNMLRASHLSQRYALEELVLRKYPAEIKELSERIAGYEQDSARLAEHPKPAEGIAPMVLNDVTYAERENAGKAIIEACTHMNGAETVSIGSYRGFSMLLSYDGAANEFRMVLKGKLSHTAVLGAD
;
A
#
# COMPACT_ATOMS: atom_id res chain seq x y z
N PRO A 1 5.85 -26.83 -8.27
CA PRO A 1 5.39 -27.18 -9.63
C PRO A 1 5.66 -26.07 -10.65
N LYS A 2 5.75 -26.43 -11.92
CA LYS A 2 5.76 -25.52 -13.06
C LYS A 2 4.32 -25.15 -13.39
N ALA A 3 4.04 -23.87 -13.60
CA ALA A 3 2.69 -23.40 -13.96
C ALA A 3 2.57 -23.25 -15.49
N ASN A 4 1.54 -23.85 -16.06
CA ASN A 4 1.14 -23.70 -17.45
C ASN A 4 -0.10 -22.81 -17.50
N PHE A 5 -0.04 -21.70 -18.23
CA PHE A 5 -1.12 -20.71 -18.29
C PHE A 5 -1.95 -20.88 -19.55
N HIS A 6 -3.29 -20.94 -19.37
CA HIS A 6 -4.29 -21.02 -20.42
C HIS A 6 -5.22 -19.82 -20.33
N THR A 7 -5.35 -19.08 -21.41
CA THR A 7 -6.34 -18.02 -21.52
C THR A 7 -7.47 -18.51 -22.42
N GLU A 8 -8.62 -18.77 -21.81
CA GLU A 8 -9.84 -19.17 -22.50
C GLU A 8 -10.59 -17.92 -22.94
N VAL A 9 -10.52 -17.61 -24.23
CA VAL A 9 -11.21 -16.47 -24.83
C VAL A 9 -12.60 -16.89 -25.26
N ILE A 10 -13.61 -16.25 -24.66
CA ILE A 10 -15.03 -16.50 -24.93
C ILE A 10 -15.59 -15.35 -25.75
N HIS A 11 -16.29 -15.69 -26.84
CA HIS A 11 -16.99 -14.69 -27.65
C HIS A 11 -18.25 -14.21 -26.95
N PRO A 12 -18.48 -12.89 -26.87
CA PRO A 12 -19.65 -12.34 -26.22
C PRO A 12 -20.94 -12.66 -27.02
N SER A 13 -22.01 -12.98 -26.30
CA SER A 13 -23.35 -13.10 -26.92
C SER A 13 -23.84 -11.73 -27.43
N GLU A 14 -24.80 -11.73 -28.35
CA GLU A 14 -25.39 -10.46 -28.84
C GLU A 14 -26.06 -9.66 -27.70
N LEU A 15 -26.55 -10.34 -26.68
CA LEU A 15 -27.09 -9.69 -25.49
C LEU A 15 -26.00 -8.98 -24.70
N GLN A 16 -24.83 -9.58 -24.54
CA GLN A 16 -23.68 -8.96 -23.87
C GLN A 16 -23.15 -7.74 -24.65
N LYS A 17 -23.06 -7.85 -25.99
CA LYS A 17 -22.65 -6.72 -26.84
C LYS A 17 -23.56 -5.51 -26.66
N LYS A 18 -24.90 -5.74 -26.74
CA LYS A 18 -25.89 -4.68 -26.51
C LYS A 18 -25.79 -4.09 -25.10
N ALA A 19 -25.56 -4.92 -24.09
CA ALA A 19 -25.44 -4.45 -22.72
C ALA A 19 -24.17 -3.62 -22.52
N VAL A 20 -23.03 -3.98 -23.13
CA VAL A 20 -21.79 -3.17 -23.11
C VAL A 20 -22.04 -1.80 -23.75
N ALA A 21 -22.75 -1.73 -24.88
CA ALA A 21 -23.14 -0.46 -25.51
C ALA A 21 -24.00 0.40 -24.57
N GLY A 22 -24.97 -0.22 -23.87
CA GLY A 22 -25.80 0.47 -22.87
C GLY A 22 -25.01 1.02 -21.67
N LEU A 23 -23.91 0.36 -21.27
CA LEU A 23 -23.01 0.90 -20.23
C LEU A 23 -22.29 2.14 -20.70
N ALA A 24 -21.92 2.23 -21.99
CA ALA A 24 -21.29 3.43 -22.54
C ALA A 24 -22.27 4.61 -22.56
N GLU A 25 -23.54 4.39 -22.92
CA GLU A 25 -24.58 5.43 -22.85
C GLU A 25 -24.81 5.91 -21.40
N ARG A 26 -24.83 5.00 -20.44
CA ARG A 26 -24.90 5.37 -19.01
C ARG A 26 -23.69 6.20 -18.57
N ALA A 27 -22.49 5.83 -18.99
CA ALA A 27 -21.27 6.55 -18.67
C ALA A 27 -21.26 7.98 -19.28
N GLU A 28 -21.82 8.15 -20.48
CA GLU A 28 -22.01 9.47 -21.10
C GLU A 28 -22.96 10.37 -20.32
N ARG A 29 -24.08 9.81 -19.84
CA ARG A 29 -25.06 10.53 -18.99
C ARG A 29 -24.46 10.95 -17.64
N VAL A 30 -23.66 10.09 -17.02
CA VAL A 30 -22.93 10.41 -15.78
C VAL A 30 -21.92 11.52 -16.01
N ARG A 31 -21.15 11.45 -17.11
CA ARG A 31 -20.20 12.50 -17.48
C ARG A 31 -20.87 13.84 -17.75
N ALA A 32 -22.02 13.82 -18.45
CA ALA A 32 -22.82 15.03 -18.73
C ALA A 32 -23.53 15.58 -17.49
N ARG A 33 -23.42 14.93 -16.32
CA ARG A 33 -24.09 15.27 -15.07
C ARG A 33 -25.64 15.33 -15.18
N VAL A 34 -26.19 14.51 -16.06
CA VAL A 34 -27.65 14.41 -16.28
C VAL A 34 -28.30 13.45 -15.26
N VAL A 35 -27.49 12.63 -14.58
CA VAL A 35 -27.95 11.63 -13.60
C VAL A 35 -27.36 11.94 -12.25
N ASP A 36 -28.17 11.82 -11.20
CA ASP A 36 -27.71 11.96 -9.82
C ASP A 36 -26.66 10.88 -9.48
N PRO A 37 -25.50 11.24 -8.89
CA PRO A 37 -24.46 10.27 -8.52
C PRO A 37 -24.91 9.16 -7.57
N SER A 38 -25.98 9.39 -6.79
CA SER A 38 -26.58 8.36 -5.92
C SER A 38 -27.38 7.32 -6.71
N THR A 39 -27.90 7.70 -7.88
CA THR A 39 -28.67 6.82 -8.78
C THR A 39 -27.73 6.02 -9.68
N ASP A 40 -26.75 6.67 -10.33
CA ASP A 40 -25.76 6.02 -11.18
C ASP A 40 -24.43 6.78 -11.15
N ASN A 41 -23.33 6.02 -11.22
CA ASN A 41 -21.98 6.56 -11.19
C ASN A 41 -20.98 5.59 -11.86
N MET A 42 -19.76 6.07 -12.12
CA MET A 42 -18.73 5.28 -12.82
C MET A 42 -18.38 3.98 -12.10
N LEU A 43 -18.38 3.96 -10.75
CA LEU A 43 -18.12 2.76 -9.96
C LEU A 43 -19.22 1.71 -10.17
N ARG A 44 -20.50 2.14 -10.15
CA ARG A 44 -21.64 1.26 -10.38
C ARG A 44 -21.62 0.69 -11.80
N ILE A 45 -21.37 1.53 -12.81
CA ILE A 45 -21.25 1.12 -14.21
C ILE A 45 -20.12 0.10 -14.38
N THR A 46 -18.96 0.35 -13.77
CA THR A 46 -17.82 -0.56 -13.80
C THR A 46 -18.15 -1.92 -13.16
N ASN A 47 -18.84 -1.89 -12.01
CA ASN A 47 -19.24 -3.13 -11.34
C ASN A 47 -20.27 -3.92 -12.16
N ASP A 48 -21.23 -3.23 -12.79
CA ASP A 48 -22.19 -3.86 -13.71
C ASP A 48 -21.49 -4.44 -14.94
N GLY A 49 -20.48 -3.75 -15.49
CA GLY A 49 -19.66 -4.24 -16.58
C GLY A 49 -18.88 -5.51 -16.24
N ARG A 50 -18.35 -5.60 -15.03
CA ARG A 50 -17.70 -6.82 -14.52
C ARG A 50 -18.69 -7.98 -14.36
N LYS A 51 -19.88 -7.73 -13.83
CA LYS A 51 -20.96 -8.72 -13.69
C LYS A 51 -21.41 -9.23 -15.06
N LEU A 52 -21.60 -8.32 -16.01
CA LEU A 52 -21.95 -8.62 -17.40
C LEU A 52 -20.91 -9.53 -18.06
N ALA A 53 -19.62 -9.23 -17.83
CA ALA A 53 -18.54 -10.04 -18.37
C ALA A 53 -18.49 -11.44 -17.73
N LEU A 54 -18.90 -11.57 -16.46
CA LEU A 54 -18.96 -12.86 -15.77
C LEU A 54 -20.18 -13.66 -16.22
N ASP A 55 -21.37 -13.11 -16.07
CA ASP A 55 -22.63 -13.73 -16.48
C ASP A 55 -23.76 -12.68 -16.57
N MET A 56 -24.48 -12.66 -17.69
CA MET A 56 -25.59 -11.71 -17.91
C MET A 56 -26.72 -11.85 -16.89
N ARG A 57 -26.93 -13.04 -16.33
CA ARG A 57 -27.96 -13.33 -15.33
C ARG A 57 -27.71 -12.62 -14.00
N LEU A 58 -26.50 -12.10 -13.76
CA LEU A 58 -26.18 -11.24 -12.62
C LEU A 58 -26.77 -9.83 -12.73
N LEU A 59 -27.11 -9.38 -13.94
CA LEU A 59 -27.75 -8.09 -14.21
C LEU A 59 -29.23 -8.22 -14.53
N SER A 60 -29.62 -9.32 -15.18
CA SER A 60 -31.01 -9.58 -15.60
C SER A 60 -31.36 -11.04 -15.39
N SER A 61 -32.29 -11.31 -14.49
CA SER A 61 -32.81 -12.67 -14.24
C SER A 61 -33.53 -13.28 -15.45
N LEU A 62 -33.87 -12.46 -16.46
CA LEU A 62 -34.50 -12.90 -17.70
C LEU A 62 -33.47 -13.32 -18.77
N ALA A 63 -32.19 -13.12 -18.54
CA ALA A 63 -31.18 -13.56 -19.48
C ALA A 63 -31.12 -15.09 -19.55
N PRO A 64 -31.01 -15.67 -20.75
CA PRO A 64 -30.92 -17.14 -20.92
C PRO A 64 -29.57 -17.65 -20.39
N ASP A 65 -29.53 -18.92 -20.01
CA ASP A 65 -28.28 -19.65 -19.82
C ASP A 65 -27.58 -19.82 -21.18
N ASP A 66 -26.28 -19.45 -21.21
CA ASP A 66 -25.48 -19.54 -22.44
C ASP A 66 -24.49 -20.70 -22.29
N GLU A 67 -24.62 -21.70 -23.15
CA GLU A 67 -23.74 -22.88 -23.18
C GLU A 67 -22.29 -22.52 -23.54
N ASN A 68 -22.07 -21.36 -24.15
CA ASN A 68 -20.74 -20.83 -24.49
C ASN A 68 -20.25 -19.79 -23.49
N SER A 69 -20.98 -19.54 -22.40
CA SER A 69 -20.53 -18.64 -21.34
C SER A 69 -19.23 -19.14 -20.71
N LYS A 70 -18.45 -18.22 -20.12
CA LYS A 70 -17.24 -18.62 -19.40
C LYS A 70 -17.49 -19.58 -18.24
N VAL A 71 -18.68 -19.54 -17.62
CA VAL A 71 -19.08 -20.48 -16.58
C VAL A 71 -19.24 -21.89 -17.18
N SER A 72 -19.88 -22.02 -18.35
CA SER A 72 -20.05 -23.26 -19.04
C SER A 72 -18.73 -23.83 -19.59
N VAL A 73 -17.85 -22.97 -20.11
CA VAL A 73 -16.48 -23.36 -20.54
C VAL A 73 -15.67 -23.84 -19.35
N CYS A 74 -15.76 -23.14 -18.20
CA CYS A 74 -15.11 -23.57 -16.97
C CYS A 74 -15.60 -24.94 -16.52
N ALA A 75 -16.91 -25.18 -16.51
CA ALA A 75 -17.48 -26.49 -16.15
C ALA A 75 -16.90 -27.63 -17.02
N ARG A 76 -16.79 -27.42 -18.33
CA ARG A 76 -16.17 -28.40 -19.24
C ARG A 76 -14.70 -28.66 -18.95
N ASN A 77 -13.92 -27.62 -18.71
CA ASN A 77 -12.49 -27.74 -18.36
C ASN A 77 -12.30 -28.43 -17.00
N VAL A 78 -13.10 -28.07 -16.00
CA VAL A 78 -13.09 -28.73 -14.69
C VAL A 78 -13.43 -30.23 -14.82
N TYR A 79 -14.46 -30.58 -15.60
CA TYR A 79 -14.84 -31.98 -15.83
C TYR A 79 -13.73 -32.76 -16.55
N ARG A 80 -13.15 -32.22 -17.62
CA ARG A 80 -12.05 -32.85 -18.34
C ARG A 80 -10.88 -33.18 -17.39
N ILE A 81 -10.42 -32.21 -16.61
CA ILE A 81 -9.31 -32.41 -15.67
C ILE A 81 -9.71 -33.38 -14.56
N TRP A 82 -10.96 -33.31 -14.08
CA TRP A 82 -11.48 -34.26 -13.08
C TRP A 82 -11.46 -35.70 -13.60
N ALA A 83 -11.91 -35.93 -14.83
CA ALA A 83 -11.92 -37.24 -15.46
C ALA A 83 -10.49 -37.76 -15.70
N GLU A 84 -9.61 -36.96 -16.30
CA GLU A 84 -8.22 -37.31 -16.61
C GLU A 84 -7.38 -37.62 -15.35
N SER A 85 -7.68 -36.98 -14.22
CA SER A 85 -6.94 -37.12 -12.97
C SER A 85 -7.66 -37.98 -11.91
N THR A 86 -8.61 -38.81 -12.30
CA THR A 86 -9.42 -39.61 -11.36
C THR A 86 -8.60 -40.63 -10.58
N ALA A 87 -7.59 -41.26 -11.19
CA ALA A 87 -6.72 -42.20 -10.51
C ALA A 87 -5.88 -41.56 -9.39
N GLN A 88 -5.43 -40.34 -9.59
CA GLN A 88 -4.64 -39.56 -8.62
C GLN A 88 -5.52 -38.82 -7.62
N ARG A 89 -6.85 -38.76 -7.85
CA ARG A 89 -7.81 -37.94 -7.11
C ARG A 89 -7.31 -36.48 -6.95
N SER A 90 -6.80 -35.93 -8.04
CA SER A 90 -6.31 -34.55 -8.06
C SER A 90 -7.43 -33.56 -7.81
N THR A 91 -7.07 -32.39 -7.25
CA THR A 91 -8.03 -31.40 -6.81
C THR A 91 -7.89 -30.11 -7.61
N GLN A 92 -8.93 -29.31 -7.66
CA GLN A 92 -8.99 -28.07 -8.43
C GLN A 92 -9.55 -26.94 -7.58
N LEU A 93 -9.02 -25.71 -7.75
CA LEU A 93 -9.54 -24.49 -7.13
C LEU A 93 -10.23 -23.63 -8.18
N ILE A 94 -11.40 -23.09 -7.83
CA ILE A 94 -12.14 -22.14 -8.66
C ILE A 94 -12.34 -20.85 -7.87
N PHE A 95 -11.82 -19.75 -8.40
CA PHE A 95 -11.95 -18.43 -7.81
C PHE A 95 -13.01 -17.59 -8.52
N CYS A 96 -13.94 -17.04 -7.74
CA CYS A 96 -14.93 -16.06 -8.20
C CYS A 96 -15.27 -15.11 -7.04
N ASP A 97 -14.99 -13.82 -7.23
CA ASP A 97 -15.22 -12.79 -6.21
C ASP A 97 -16.54 -12.04 -6.43
N LEU A 98 -16.98 -11.89 -7.68
CA LEU A 98 -18.13 -11.07 -8.05
C LEU A 98 -19.49 -11.66 -7.70
N SER A 99 -19.58 -12.98 -7.58
CA SER A 99 -20.85 -13.69 -7.40
C SER A 99 -20.71 -14.78 -6.35
N THR A 100 -20.59 -14.38 -5.09
CA THR A 100 -20.57 -15.34 -3.97
C THR A 100 -21.98 -15.83 -3.60
N PRO A 101 -22.12 -17.02 -3.01
CA PRO A 101 -23.42 -17.54 -2.59
C PRO A 101 -24.13 -16.60 -1.63
N LYS A 102 -25.44 -16.41 -1.82
CA LYS A 102 -26.32 -15.61 -0.99
C LYS A 102 -27.46 -16.46 -0.42
N ALA A 103 -27.93 -16.04 0.76
CA ALA A 103 -29.04 -16.75 1.42
C ALA A 103 -30.43 -16.38 0.88
N ASP A 104 -30.53 -15.38 -0.02
CA ASP A 104 -31.79 -14.86 -0.57
C ASP A 104 -32.34 -15.64 -1.76
N GLY A 105 -31.65 -16.72 -2.18
CA GLY A 105 -32.02 -17.52 -3.34
C GLY A 105 -31.80 -16.84 -4.69
N SER A 106 -31.18 -15.65 -4.73
CA SER A 106 -30.84 -14.99 -5.99
C SER A 106 -29.81 -15.78 -6.78
N PHE A 107 -29.86 -15.63 -8.12
CA PHE A 107 -28.88 -16.25 -9.00
C PHE A 107 -27.44 -15.92 -8.57
N ASN A 108 -26.61 -16.95 -8.49
CA ASN A 108 -25.18 -16.80 -8.29
C ASN A 108 -24.41 -17.84 -9.10
N VAL A 109 -23.18 -17.50 -9.47
CA VAL A 109 -22.33 -18.33 -10.33
C VAL A 109 -21.90 -19.62 -9.64
N TYR A 110 -21.78 -19.64 -8.31
CA TYR A 110 -21.39 -20.85 -7.57
C TYR A 110 -22.41 -21.96 -7.72
N ASP A 111 -23.69 -21.64 -7.51
CA ASP A 111 -24.78 -22.61 -7.61
C ASP A 111 -25.01 -23.04 -9.06
N ASP A 112 -24.90 -22.13 -10.02
CA ASP A 112 -25.00 -22.47 -11.45
C ASP A 112 -23.85 -23.38 -11.91
N LEU A 113 -22.60 -23.04 -11.52
CA LEU A 113 -21.47 -23.90 -11.85
C LEU A 113 -21.59 -25.28 -11.20
N ARG A 114 -22.02 -25.36 -9.94
CA ARG A 114 -22.28 -26.62 -9.25
C ARG A 114 -23.34 -27.41 -9.98
N ARG A 115 -24.49 -26.81 -10.37
CA ARG A 115 -25.51 -27.45 -11.15
C ARG A 115 -24.95 -28.06 -12.43
N LYS A 116 -24.19 -27.28 -13.20
CA LYS A 116 -23.54 -27.74 -14.44
C LYS A 116 -22.56 -28.89 -14.19
N LEU A 117 -21.80 -28.87 -13.11
CA LEU A 117 -20.86 -29.93 -12.74
C LEU A 117 -21.59 -31.23 -12.34
N LEU A 118 -22.72 -31.13 -11.64
CA LEU A 118 -23.58 -32.29 -11.31
C LEU A 118 -24.22 -32.88 -12.55
N GLU A 119 -24.76 -32.05 -13.45
CA GLU A 119 -25.38 -32.48 -14.72
C GLU A 119 -24.43 -33.25 -15.62
N ILE A 120 -23.14 -32.92 -15.64
CA ILE A 120 -22.12 -33.63 -16.41
C ILE A 120 -21.52 -34.84 -15.66
N GLY A 121 -21.98 -35.15 -14.43
CA GLY A 121 -21.70 -36.39 -13.71
C GLY A 121 -20.65 -36.33 -12.62
N ILE A 122 -20.23 -35.14 -12.16
CA ILE A 122 -19.36 -35.03 -10.99
C ILE A 122 -20.18 -35.25 -9.70
N PRO A 123 -19.76 -36.16 -8.79
CA PRO A 123 -20.48 -36.43 -7.55
C PRO A 123 -20.59 -35.19 -6.63
N GLU A 124 -21.75 -35.01 -6.03
CA GLU A 124 -22.03 -33.84 -5.15
C GLU A 124 -21.05 -33.72 -3.99
N ASN A 125 -20.66 -34.83 -3.37
CA ASN A 125 -19.73 -34.88 -2.27
C ASN A 125 -18.28 -34.47 -2.63
N GLU A 126 -17.95 -34.44 -3.93
CA GLU A 126 -16.65 -34.00 -4.42
C GLU A 126 -16.57 -32.47 -4.69
N ILE A 127 -17.71 -31.76 -4.57
CA ILE A 127 -17.80 -30.30 -4.78
C ILE A 127 -18.07 -29.60 -3.46
N ALA A 128 -17.30 -28.59 -3.13
CA ALA A 128 -17.51 -27.79 -1.93
C ALA A 128 -17.29 -26.29 -2.14
N TYR A 129 -17.95 -25.47 -1.30
CA TYR A 129 -17.74 -24.04 -1.19
C TYR A 129 -17.00 -23.71 0.10
N ILE A 130 -15.98 -22.88 0.06
CA ILE A 130 -15.31 -22.37 1.26
C ILE A 130 -16.28 -21.62 2.17
N HIS A 131 -17.32 -21.00 1.58
CA HIS A 131 -18.31 -20.20 2.29
C HIS A 131 -19.19 -21.00 3.26
N THR A 132 -19.27 -22.31 3.11
CA THR A 132 -20.00 -23.20 4.04
C THR A 132 -19.18 -23.47 5.32
N ALA A 133 -17.88 -23.26 5.29
CA ALA A 133 -16.98 -23.47 6.42
C ALA A 133 -16.81 -22.19 7.25
N ASN A 134 -17.81 -21.86 8.07
CA ASN A 134 -17.89 -20.61 8.82
C ASN A 134 -17.01 -20.55 10.08
N THR A 135 -16.45 -21.69 10.52
CA THR A 135 -15.55 -21.76 11.67
C THR A 135 -14.18 -22.30 11.28
N GLU A 136 -13.16 -21.95 12.06
CA GLU A 136 -11.80 -22.44 11.79
C GLU A 136 -11.69 -23.98 11.84
N GLN A 137 -12.50 -24.64 12.69
CA GLN A 137 -12.56 -26.09 12.73
C GLN A 137 -13.14 -26.65 11.43
N LYS A 138 -14.29 -26.14 10.95
CA LYS A 138 -14.89 -26.55 9.68
C LYS A 138 -13.98 -26.30 8.49
N LYS A 139 -13.21 -25.20 8.50
CA LYS A 139 -12.19 -24.95 7.47
C LYS A 139 -11.09 -26.00 7.50
N LYS A 140 -10.56 -26.34 8.69
CA LYS A 140 -9.54 -27.39 8.82
C LYS A 140 -10.03 -28.75 8.32
N GLU A 141 -11.25 -29.12 8.65
CA GLU A 141 -11.90 -30.36 8.17
C GLU A 141 -12.07 -30.33 6.64
N LEU A 142 -12.58 -29.24 6.08
CA LEU A 142 -12.73 -29.08 4.62
C LEU A 142 -11.37 -29.18 3.91
N PHE A 143 -10.34 -28.48 4.43
CA PHE A 143 -9.00 -28.54 3.86
C PHE A 143 -8.37 -29.94 3.95
N ALA A 144 -8.65 -30.69 5.01
CA ALA A 144 -8.22 -32.07 5.11
C ALA A 144 -8.86 -32.95 4.04
N LYS A 145 -10.18 -32.78 3.78
CA LYS A 145 -10.89 -33.48 2.70
C LYS A 145 -10.36 -33.15 1.32
N VAL A 146 -9.99 -31.87 1.09
CA VAL A 146 -9.38 -31.45 -0.19
C VAL A 146 -8.00 -32.08 -0.34
N ARG A 147 -7.13 -32.04 0.68
CA ARG A 147 -5.81 -32.70 0.63
C ARG A 147 -5.90 -34.21 0.44
N GLY A 148 -6.90 -34.84 1.04
CA GLY A 148 -7.19 -36.27 0.87
C GLY A 148 -7.76 -36.65 -0.50
N GLY A 149 -8.24 -35.65 -1.26
CA GLY A 149 -8.92 -35.87 -2.55
C GLY A 149 -10.36 -36.37 -2.39
N GLU A 150 -10.97 -36.25 -1.21
CA GLU A 150 -12.40 -36.50 -1.02
C GLU A 150 -13.23 -35.41 -1.65
N VAL A 151 -12.85 -34.14 -1.43
CA VAL A 151 -13.38 -32.98 -2.15
C VAL A 151 -12.38 -32.63 -3.24
N ARG A 152 -12.78 -32.78 -4.48
CA ARG A 152 -11.92 -32.57 -5.64
C ARG A 152 -12.08 -31.20 -6.28
N ILE A 153 -13.19 -30.51 -6.01
CA ILE A 153 -13.47 -29.17 -6.53
C ILE A 153 -13.82 -28.27 -5.36
N LEU A 154 -12.96 -27.27 -5.11
CA LEU A 154 -13.20 -26.27 -4.08
C LEU A 154 -13.41 -24.90 -4.75
N MET A 155 -14.59 -24.31 -4.52
CA MET A 155 -14.92 -22.96 -5.01
C MET A 155 -14.84 -21.94 -3.88
N GLY A 156 -14.32 -20.76 -4.19
CA GLY A 156 -14.26 -19.69 -3.20
C GLY A 156 -13.83 -18.34 -3.74
N SER A 157 -13.96 -17.33 -2.91
CA SER A 157 -13.47 -15.99 -3.20
C SER A 157 -12.01 -15.80 -2.74
N THR A 158 -11.31 -14.83 -3.33
CA THR A 158 -9.96 -14.46 -2.93
C THR A 158 -9.90 -14.12 -1.43
N ALA A 159 -10.90 -13.40 -0.91
CA ALA A 159 -10.99 -13.04 0.50
C ALA A 159 -11.05 -14.25 1.44
N LYS A 160 -11.70 -15.35 1.01
CA LYS A 160 -11.86 -16.56 1.83
C LYS A 160 -10.76 -17.60 1.60
N MET A 161 -10.22 -17.70 0.39
CA MET A 161 -9.19 -18.67 -0.01
C MET A 161 -7.80 -18.06 -0.27
N GLY A 162 -7.71 -16.75 -0.42
CA GLY A 162 -6.46 -16.07 -0.74
C GLY A 162 -5.43 -16.08 0.39
N ALA A 163 -5.84 -16.23 1.65
CA ALA A 163 -4.95 -16.31 2.80
C ALA A 163 -5.26 -17.57 3.64
N GLY A 164 -4.22 -18.19 4.22
CA GLY A 164 -4.37 -19.30 5.17
C GLY A 164 -4.82 -20.66 4.58
N THR A 165 -5.09 -20.75 3.28
CA THR A 165 -5.55 -21.99 2.65
C THR A 165 -4.37 -22.90 2.28
N ASN A 166 -4.25 -24.02 2.98
CA ASN A 166 -3.21 -25.02 2.77
C ASN A 166 -3.85 -26.32 2.22
N VAL A 167 -4.05 -26.36 0.91
CA VAL A 167 -4.70 -27.49 0.19
C VAL A 167 -3.91 -27.95 -1.03
N GLN A 168 -2.65 -27.53 -1.13
CA GLN A 168 -1.83 -27.68 -2.34
C GLN A 168 -1.47 -29.11 -2.71
N ASP A 169 -1.54 -30.06 -1.79
CA ASP A 169 -0.93 -31.40 -1.94
C ASP A 169 -1.30 -32.10 -3.26
N ARG A 170 -2.56 -32.04 -3.66
CA ARG A 170 -3.10 -32.68 -4.88
C ARG A 170 -3.63 -31.68 -5.92
N LEU A 171 -3.35 -30.37 -5.73
CA LEU A 171 -3.85 -29.36 -6.66
C LEU A 171 -3.20 -29.50 -8.04
N ILE A 172 -4.02 -29.73 -9.06
CA ILE A 172 -3.58 -29.83 -10.45
C ILE A 172 -4.02 -28.64 -11.30
N ALA A 173 -5.16 -28.02 -10.97
CA ALA A 173 -5.65 -26.86 -11.72
C ALA A 173 -6.21 -25.76 -10.82
N LEU A 174 -6.11 -24.52 -11.33
CA LEU A 174 -6.71 -23.33 -10.78
C LEU A 174 -7.47 -22.60 -11.89
N HIS A 175 -8.70 -22.15 -11.58
CA HIS A 175 -9.59 -21.48 -12.50
C HIS A 175 -9.94 -20.09 -11.98
N ASP A 176 -9.52 -19.05 -12.71
CA ASP A 176 -9.88 -17.65 -12.44
C ASP A 176 -11.09 -17.26 -13.29
N LEU A 177 -12.32 -17.31 -12.72
CA LEU A 177 -13.55 -16.93 -13.40
C LEU A 177 -13.72 -15.43 -13.54
N ASP A 178 -13.16 -14.66 -12.65
CA ASP A 178 -13.17 -13.20 -12.67
C ASP A 178 -11.79 -12.62 -12.42
N CYS A 179 -11.57 -11.42 -12.95
CA CYS A 179 -10.33 -10.66 -12.73
C CYS A 179 -10.44 -9.84 -11.45
N PRO A 180 -9.55 -10.00 -10.47
CA PRO A 180 -9.48 -9.12 -9.31
C PRO A 180 -8.92 -7.74 -9.68
N TRP A 181 -9.13 -6.74 -8.81
CA TRP A 181 -8.61 -5.39 -9.03
C TRP A 181 -7.10 -5.25 -8.78
N ARG A 182 -6.55 -6.11 -7.93
CA ARG A 182 -5.18 -6.02 -7.45
C ARG A 182 -4.31 -7.12 -8.03
N PRO A 183 -3.13 -6.78 -8.55
CA PRO A 183 -2.15 -7.80 -8.98
C PRO A 183 -1.79 -8.78 -7.87
N SER A 184 -1.71 -8.30 -6.62
CA SER A 184 -1.45 -9.13 -5.43
C SER A 184 -2.45 -10.26 -5.25
N ASP A 185 -3.72 -10.05 -5.62
CA ASP A 185 -4.77 -11.06 -5.48
C ASP A 185 -4.56 -12.21 -6.47
N LEU A 186 -4.15 -11.92 -7.72
CA LEU A 186 -3.76 -12.96 -8.68
C LEU A 186 -2.53 -13.73 -8.18
N GLN A 187 -1.55 -13.05 -7.60
CA GLN A 187 -0.38 -13.70 -7.03
C GLN A 187 -0.76 -14.56 -5.81
N GLN A 188 -1.67 -14.10 -4.97
CA GLN A 188 -2.18 -14.88 -3.84
C GLN A 188 -2.92 -16.13 -4.32
N ARG A 189 -3.78 -16.03 -5.34
CA ARG A 189 -4.46 -17.19 -5.95
C ARG A 189 -3.43 -18.18 -6.50
N LEU A 190 -2.48 -17.72 -7.31
CA LEU A 190 -1.41 -18.54 -7.88
C LEU A 190 -0.56 -19.21 -6.79
N GLY A 191 -0.22 -18.49 -5.72
CA GLY A 191 0.52 -19.01 -4.58
C GLY A 191 -0.20 -20.11 -3.78
N ARG A 192 -1.46 -20.43 -4.09
CA ARG A 192 -2.17 -21.60 -3.50
C ARG A 192 -1.80 -22.88 -4.19
N ILE A 193 -1.50 -22.85 -5.47
CA ILE A 193 -1.20 -24.04 -6.28
C ILE A 193 0.30 -24.16 -6.59
N VAL A 194 0.98 -23.08 -6.95
CA VAL A 194 2.44 -23.04 -7.16
C VAL A 194 3.12 -22.90 -5.80
N ARG A 195 3.18 -24.01 -5.08
CA ARG A 195 3.68 -24.03 -3.71
C ARG A 195 4.44 -25.31 -3.40
N GLN A 196 5.42 -25.20 -2.51
CA GLN A 196 6.12 -26.37 -1.95
C GLN A 196 5.10 -27.32 -1.28
N GLY A 197 5.29 -28.62 -1.49
CA GLY A 197 4.37 -29.66 -0.99
C GLY A 197 3.28 -30.09 -1.97
N ASN A 198 3.14 -29.41 -3.13
CA ASN A 198 2.29 -29.92 -4.20
C ASN A 198 2.96 -31.12 -4.88
N GLN A 199 2.23 -32.24 -4.99
CA GLN A 199 2.74 -33.49 -5.55
C GLN A 199 2.79 -33.50 -7.09
N ASN A 200 2.06 -32.57 -7.73
CA ASN A 200 2.06 -32.47 -9.19
C ASN A 200 3.28 -31.66 -9.66
N PRO A 201 4.10 -32.19 -10.60
CA PRO A 201 5.26 -31.48 -11.13
C PRO A 201 4.87 -30.27 -12.00
N GLU A 202 3.72 -30.36 -12.67
CA GLU A 202 3.13 -29.31 -13.48
C GLU A 202 1.68 -29.06 -13.03
N VAL A 203 1.22 -27.81 -13.17
CA VAL A 203 -0.12 -27.37 -12.79
C VAL A 203 -0.69 -26.44 -13.84
N GLU A 204 -2.02 -26.50 -14.05
CA GLU A 204 -2.74 -25.76 -15.07
C GLU A 204 -3.45 -24.55 -14.46
N ILE A 205 -3.26 -23.37 -15.05
CA ILE A 205 -3.88 -22.11 -14.60
C ILE A 205 -4.76 -21.59 -15.72
N PHE A 206 -6.07 -21.62 -15.51
CA PHE A 206 -7.06 -21.17 -16.49
C PHE A 206 -7.57 -19.78 -16.13
N ARG A 207 -7.52 -18.86 -17.09
CA ARG A 207 -8.15 -17.55 -17.03
C ARG A 207 -9.24 -17.46 -18.07
N TYR A 208 -10.45 -17.13 -17.64
CA TYR A 208 -11.61 -17.04 -18.53
C TYR A 208 -11.89 -15.57 -18.84
N VAL A 209 -11.84 -15.21 -20.12
CA VAL A 209 -11.95 -13.82 -20.60
C VAL A 209 -13.04 -13.73 -21.64
N THR A 210 -14.06 -12.91 -21.40
CA THR A 210 -15.05 -12.60 -22.42
C THR A 210 -14.55 -11.44 -23.27
N GLU A 211 -14.30 -11.69 -24.56
CA GLU A 211 -13.79 -10.72 -25.52
C GLU A 211 -14.71 -9.50 -25.65
N GLY A 212 -14.14 -8.30 -25.87
CA GLY A 212 -14.92 -7.08 -26.04
C GLY A 212 -15.70 -6.64 -24.79
N THR A 213 -15.35 -7.17 -23.61
CA THR A 213 -15.95 -6.80 -22.34
C THR A 213 -14.91 -6.27 -21.35
N PHE A 214 -15.37 -5.94 -20.15
CA PHE A 214 -14.52 -5.44 -19.06
C PHE A 214 -13.44 -6.44 -18.62
N ASP A 215 -13.61 -7.75 -18.83
CA ASP A 215 -12.61 -8.74 -18.46
C ASP A 215 -11.27 -8.53 -19.16
N ALA A 216 -11.29 -8.43 -20.49
CA ALA A 216 -10.08 -8.28 -21.30
C ALA A 216 -9.31 -7.03 -20.88
N TYR A 217 -10.02 -5.93 -20.65
CA TYR A 217 -9.44 -4.68 -20.20
C TYR A 217 -8.84 -4.79 -18.79
N LEU A 218 -9.57 -5.39 -17.83
CA LEU A 218 -9.11 -5.54 -16.45
C LEU A 218 -7.86 -6.41 -16.35
N TYR A 219 -7.79 -7.52 -17.09
CA TYR A 219 -6.57 -8.33 -17.12
C TYR A 219 -5.36 -7.55 -17.66
N GLN A 220 -5.54 -6.77 -18.73
CA GLN A 220 -4.48 -5.88 -19.26
C GLN A 220 -4.04 -4.83 -18.23
N LEU A 221 -5.00 -4.21 -17.54
CA LEU A 221 -4.73 -3.23 -16.51
C LEU A 221 -3.93 -3.84 -15.34
N VAL A 222 -4.36 -5.00 -14.85
CA VAL A 222 -3.70 -5.71 -13.74
C VAL A 222 -2.29 -6.16 -14.16
N GLU A 223 -2.09 -6.66 -15.37
CA GLU A 223 -0.77 -7.02 -15.89
C GLU A 223 0.15 -5.82 -16.05
N SER A 224 -0.38 -4.67 -16.48
CA SER A 224 0.37 -3.42 -16.58
C SER A 224 0.80 -2.91 -15.20
N LYS A 225 -0.11 -2.94 -14.22
CA LYS A 225 0.20 -2.64 -12.81
C LYS A 225 1.26 -3.59 -12.25
N GLN A 226 1.16 -4.88 -12.54
CA GLN A 226 2.15 -5.88 -12.07
C GLN A 226 3.54 -5.65 -12.66
N ARG A 227 3.64 -5.34 -13.97
CA ARG A 227 4.90 -4.98 -14.62
C ARG A 227 5.52 -3.74 -14.00
N PHE A 228 4.72 -2.73 -13.72
CA PHE A 228 5.17 -1.49 -13.07
C PHE A 228 5.71 -1.75 -11.65
N ILE A 229 4.97 -2.50 -10.82
CA ILE A 229 5.41 -2.91 -9.47
C ILE A 229 6.74 -3.69 -9.55
N ALA A 230 6.87 -4.63 -10.47
CA ALA A 230 8.09 -5.40 -10.66
C ALA A 230 9.28 -4.52 -11.06
N GLN A 231 9.08 -3.50 -11.91
CA GLN A 231 10.12 -2.54 -12.29
C GLN A 231 10.61 -1.72 -11.10
N ILE A 232 9.69 -1.29 -10.21
CA ILE A 232 10.04 -0.55 -8.99
C ILE A 232 10.83 -1.44 -8.03
N MET A 233 10.34 -2.66 -7.78
CA MET A 233 10.94 -3.58 -6.81
C MET A 233 12.32 -4.11 -7.25
N THR A 234 12.60 -4.16 -8.55
CA THR A 234 13.91 -4.63 -9.08
C THR A 234 14.95 -3.52 -9.20
N SER A 235 14.70 -2.32 -8.65
CA SER A 235 15.66 -1.20 -8.53
C SER A 235 16.23 -0.65 -9.83
N LYS A 236 15.63 -0.91 -10.98
CA LYS A 236 16.07 -0.37 -12.27
C LYS A 236 15.51 1.03 -12.59
N ALA A 237 14.67 1.58 -11.72
CA ALA A 237 14.21 2.96 -11.80
C ALA A 237 13.95 3.50 -10.39
N PRO A 238 14.63 4.56 -9.94
CA PRO A 238 14.40 5.16 -8.63
C PRO A 238 13.13 6.02 -8.63
N ALA A 239 11.97 5.41 -8.47
CA ALA A 239 10.74 6.14 -8.18
C ALA A 239 10.47 6.05 -6.67
N ARG A 240 10.70 7.14 -5.95
CA ARG A 240 10.50 7.24 -4.48
C ARG A 240 9.04 7.43 -4.04
N ALA A 241 8.10 7.58 -4.95
CA ALA A 241 6.67 7.64 -4.64
C ALA A 241 5.89 7.13 -5.86
N ALA A 242 5.26 5.98 -5.73
CA ALA A 242 4.13 5.59 -6.55
C ALA A 242 2.90 5.79 -5.66
N GLU A 243 2.03 6.73 -5.99
CA GLU A 243 0.69 6.72 -5.45
C GLU A 243 0.04 5.43 -5.93
N ASP A 244 -0.47 4.65 -4.97
CA ASP A 244 -1.30 3.49 -5.25
C ASP A 244 -2.58 4.04 -5.87
N VAL A 245 -2.64 4.04 -7.20
CA VAL A 245 -3.84 4.43 -7.94
C VAL A 245 -4.84 3.29 -7.74
N ASP A 246 -5.53 3.34 -6.62
CA ASP A 246 -6.62 2.43 -6.28
C ASP A 246 -7.87 2.86 -7.09
N GLU A 247 -7.72 2.91 -8.42
CA GLU A 247 -8.82 3.17 -9.33
C GLU A 247 -9.71 1.93 -9.37
N THR A 248 -10.72 1.93 -8.51
CA THR A 248 -11.76 0.89 -8.47
C THR A 248 -12.86 1.14 -9.52
N ALA A 249 -12.74 2.18 -10.33
CA ALA A 249 -13.69 2.53 -11.37
C ALA A 249 -12.97 2.85 -12.70
N LEU A 250 -13.54 2.38 -13.81
CA LEU A 250 -13.08 2.72 -15.14
C LEU A 250 -13.48 4.16 -15.49
N SER A 251 -12.61 4.86 -16.21
CA SER A 251 -12.92 6.17 -16.75
C SER A 251 -13.95 6.07 -17.90
N TYR A 252 -14.59 7.20 -18.22
CA TYR A 252 -15.51 7.27 -19.36
C TYR A 252 -14.83 6.87 -20.69
N ALA A 253 -13.57 7.27 -20.90
CA ALA A 253 -12.84 6.96 -22.12
C ALA A 253 -12.62 5.45 -22.29
N GLU A 254 -12.30 4.77 -21.18
CA GLU A 254 -12.08 3.32 -21.13
C GLU A 254 -13.38 2.54 -21.39
N ILE A 255 -14.49 2.95 -20.78
CA ILE A 255 -15.81 2.34 -21.04
C ILE A 255 -16.23 2.55 -22.50
N LYS A 256 -16.03 3.73 -23.05
CA LYS A 256 -16.34 4.02 -24.45
C LYS A 256 -15.48 3.21 -25.42
N ALA A 257 -14.19 3.03 -25.08
CA ALA A 257 -13.29 2.21 -25.89
C ALA A 257 -13.75 0.74 -25.96
N LEU A 258 -14.15 0.17 -24.82
CA LEU A 258 -14.69 -1.17 -24.74
C LEU A 258 -15.97 -1.33 -25.58
N ALA A 259 -16.89 -0.34 -25.49
CA ALA A 259 -18.17 -0.39 -26.18
C ALA A 259 -18.04 -0.27 -27.70
N THR A 260 -17.05 0.49 -28.19
CA THR A 260 -16.84 0.72 -29.62
C THR A 260 -15.98 -0.35 -30.29
N GLY A 261 -15.28 -1.17 -29.52
CA GLY A 261 -14.36 -2.19 -30.02
C GLY A 261 -13.17 -1.62 -30.82
N ASN A 262 -12.88 -0.31 -30.65
CA ASN A 262 -11.84 0.35 -31.41
C ASN A 262 -10.49 0.24 -30.69
N PRO A 263 -9.52 -0.54 -31.21
CA PRO A 263 -8.21 -0.74 -30.57
C PRO A 263 -7.40 0.54 -30.43
N GLN A 264 -7.62 1.55 -31.29
CA GLN A 264 -6.92 2.84 -31.18
C GLN A 264 -7.33 3.63 -29.93
N ILE A 265 -8.53 3.43 -29.39
CA ILE A 265 -8.95 4.06 -28.15
C ILE A 265 -8.24 3.41 -26.96
N ILE A 266 -8.00 2.09 -27.01
CA ILE A 266 -7.22 1.38 -26.00
C ILE A 266 -5.76 1.85 -26.04
N GLU A 267 -5.18 2.00 -27.24
CA GLU A 267 -3.84 2.55 -27.43
C GLU A 267 -3.73 3.98 -26.89
N LYS A 268 -4.72 4.82 -27.17
CA LYS A 268 -4.81 6.18 -26.60
C LYS A 268 -4.85 6.15 -25.08
N CYS A 269 -5.66 5.29 -24.45
CA CYS A 269 -5.72 5.18 -23.01
C CYS A 269 -4.38 4.74 -22.41
N ASN A 270 -3.67 3.80 -23.06
CA ASN A 270 -2.34 3.38 -22.64
C ASN A 270 -1.33 4.52 -22.72
N LEU A 271 -1.37 5.31 -23.81
CA LEU A 271 -0.53 6.50 -23.99
C LEU A 271 -0.87 7.59 -22.97
N ASP A 272 -2.15 7.83 -22.70
CA ASP A 272 -2.59 8.81 -21.69
C ASP A 272 -2.11 8.40 -20.27
N MET A 273 -2.14 7.10 -19.93
CA MET A 273 -1.55 6.61 -18.68
C MET A 273 -0.03 6.79 -18.65
N GLU A 274 0.67 6.54 -19.74
CA GLU A 274 2.13 6.74 -19.83
C GLU A 274 2.50 8.22 -19.71
N VAL A 275 1.76 9.11 -20.36
CA VAL A 275 1.91 10.57 -20.24
C VAL A 275 1.64 11.03 -18.81
N SER A 276 0.60 10.52 -18.15
CA SER A 276 0.29 10.84 -16.75
C SER A 276 1.42 10.39 -15.82
N LYS A 277 1.95 9.18 -16.03
CA LYS A 277 3.11 8.66 -15.30
C LYS A 277 4.35 9.52 -15.48
N LEU A 278 4.66 9.91 -16.72
CA LEU A 278 5.79 10.78 -17.04
C LEU A 278 5.63 12.17 -16.43
N ASN A 279 4.42 12.72 -16.43
CA ASN A 279 4.12 13.99 -15.78
C ASN A 279 4.32 13.93 -14.24
N MET A 280 3.91 12.83 -13.58
CA MET A 280 4.17 12.62 -12.17
C MET A 280 5.67 12.52 -11.87
N LEU A 281 6.43 11.76 -12.68
CA LEU A 281 7.89 11.65 -12.54
C LEU A 281 8.56 13.01 -12.71
N ARG A 282 8.11 13.80 -13.70
CA ARG A 282 8.58 15.18 -13.93
C ARG A 282 8.28 16.08 -12.73
N ALA A 283 7.05 16.04 -12.21
CA ALA A 283 6.67 16.83 -11.03
C ALA A 283 7.50 16.44 -9.79
N SER A 284 7.70 15.16 -9.55
CA SER A 284 8.55 14.66 -8.46
C SER A 284 10.00 15.12 -8.61
N HIS A 285 10.58 15.00 -9.81
CA HIS A 285 11.94 15.48 -10.09
C HIS A 285 12.08 16.99 -9.86
N LEU A 286 11.12 17.79 -10.34
CA LEU A 286 11.13 19.25 -10.14
C LEU A 286 11.02 19.59 -8.66
N SER A 287 10.15 18.91 -7.90
CA SER A 287 10.03 19.10 -6.45
C SER A 287 11.34 18.79 -5.72
N GLN A 288 12.02 17.69 -6.06
CA GLN A 288 13.32 17.33 -5.50
C GLN A 288 14.39 18.38 -5.86
N ARG A 289 14.40 18.83 -7.10
CA ARG A 289 15.33 19.89 -7.54
C ARG A 289 15.12 21.17 -6.75
N TYR A 290 13.88 21.65 -6.60
CA TYR A 290 13.58 22.85 -5.80
C TYR A 290 13.96 22.69 -4.33
N ALA A 291 13.75 21.52 -3.74
CA ALA A 291 14.18 21.26 -2.38
C ALA A 291 15.71 21.32 -2.23
N LEU A 292 16.46 20.77 -3.20
CA LEU A 292 17.92 20.85 -3.22
C LEU A 292 18.42 22.29 -3.46
N GLU A 293 17.78 23.02 -4.37
CA GLU A 293 18.07 24.43 -4.63
C GLU A 293 17.88 25.28 -3.35
N GLU A 294 16.79 25.05 -2.60
CA GLU A 294 16.53 25.72 -1.32
C GLU A 294 17.61 25.41 -0.27
N LEU A 295 18.03 24.14 -0.18
CA LEU A 295 19.12 23.75 0.71
C LEU A 295 20.45 24.45 0.35
N VAL A 296 20.83 24.42 -0.92
CA VAL A 296 22.12 24.93 -1.40
C VAL A 296 22.16 26.47 -1.40
N LEU A 297 21.08 27.12 -1.85
CA LEU A 297 21.07 28.57 -2.04
C LEU A 297 20.70 29.36 -0.77
N ARG A 298 19.94 28.74 0.15
CA ARG A 298 19.46 29.45 1.33
C ARG A 298 19.92 28.83 2.64
N LYS A 299 19.61 27.55 2.85
CA LYS A 299 19.84 26.93 4.17
C LYS A 299 21.30 26.76 4.49
N TYR A 300 22.08 26.15 3.62
CA TYR A 300 23.52 25.94 3.87
C TYR A 300 24.32 27.23 3.97
N PRO A 301 24.13 28.27 3.13
CA PRO A 301 24.82 29.53 3.33
C PRO A 301 24.49 30.21 4.67
N ALA A 302 23.23 30.13 5.13
CA ALA A 302 22.84 30.66 6.43
C ALA A 302 23.49 29.89 7.60
N GLU A 303 23.47 28.54 7.54
CA GLU A 303 24.14 27.70 8.53
C GLU A 303 25.65 27.92 8.55
N ILE A 304 26.30 28.02 7.39
CA ILE A 304 27.73 28.29 7.28
C ILE A 304 28.06 29.67 7.93
N LYS A 305 27.24 30.67 7.65
CA LYS A 305 27.43 32.00 8.26
C LYS A 305 27.30 31.94 9.78
N GLU A 306 26.25 31.31 10.29
CA GLU A 306 26.02 31.14 11.73
C GLU A 306 27.18 30.41 12.42
N LEU A 307 27.61 29.29 11.83
CA LEU A 307 28.71 28.48 12.34
C LEU A 307 30.04 29.28 12.31
N SER A 308 30.27 30.04 11.23
CA SER A 308 31.46 30.89 11.13
C SER A 308 31.48 31.98 12.19
N GLU A 309 30.33 32.63 12.45
CA GLU A 309 30.21 33.64 13.53
C GLU A 309 30.43 33.01 14.92
N ARG A 310 29.93 31.77 15.13
CA ARG A 310 30.18 31.04 16.39
C ARG A 310 31.64 30.65 16.55
N ILE A 311 32.32 30.20 15.50
CA ILE A 311 33.75 29.87 15.51
C ILE A 311 34.55 31.13 15.88
N ALA A 312 34.32 32.24 15.19
CA ALA A 312 34.99 33.51 15.50
C ALA A 312 34.72 33.98 16.94
N GLY A 313 33.52 33.73 17.46
CA GLY A 313 33.17 33.99 18.86
C GLY A 313 33.97 33.13 19.84
N TYR A 314 34.10 31.84 19.58
CA TYR A 314 34.90 30.91 20.39
C TYR A 314 36.39 31.27 20.35
N GLU A 315 36.94 31.66 19.20
CA GLU A 315 38.33 32.12 19.07
C GLU A 315 38.58 33.33 19.92
N GLN A 316 37.69 34.34 19.91
CA GLN A 316 37.79 35.54 20.75
C GLN A 316 37.69 35.20 22.25
N ASP A 317 36.76 34.33 22.63
CA ASP A 317 36.60 33.89 24.02
C ASP A 317 37.81 33.06 24.50
N SER A 318 38.39 32.23 23.62
CA SER A 318 39.64 31.50 23.90
C SER A 318 40.83 32.42 24.10
N ALA A 319 40.98 33.46 23.26
CA ALA A 319 42.01 34.48 23.44
C ALA A 319 41.87 35.22 24.79
N ARG A 320 40.63 35.60 25.17
CA ARG A 320 40.29 36.18 26.46
C ARG A 320 40.70 35.28 27.64
N LEU A 321 40.46 33.97 27.54
CA LEU A 321 40.92 33.01 28.55
C LEU A 321 42.43 32.92 28.65
N ALA A 322 43.14 33.08 27.54
CA ALA A 322 44.61 33.09 27.53
C ALA A 322 45.20 34.34 28.18
N GLU A 323 44.54 35.49 28.04
CA GLU A 323 44.91 36.73 28.73
C GLU A 323 44.69 36.68 30.26
N HIS A 324 43.76 35.81 30.71
CA HIS A 324 43.39 35.61 32.11
C HIS A 324 43.66 34.18 32.55
N PRO A 325 44.91 33.70 32.62
CA PRO A 325 45.25 32.32 32.89
C PRO A 325 44.78 31.88 34.30
N LYS A 326 44.47 30.61 34.42
CA LYS A 326 44.19 30.00 35.73
C LYS A 326 45.52 29.80 36.45
N PRO A 327 45.65 30.15 37.76
CA PRO A 327 46.85 29.87 38.56
C PRO A 327 47.07 28.35 38.67
N ALA A 328 48.32 27.93 38.92
CA ALA A 328 48.67 26.50 39.08
C ALA A 328 47.93 25.83 40.23
N GLU A 329 47.68 26.55 41.31
CA GLU A 329 46.90 26.11 42.47
C GLU A 329 45.72 27.06 42.69
N GLY A 330 44.57 26.53 43.09
CA GLY A 330 43.36 27.31 43.40
C GLY A 330 42.55 27.70 42.20
N ILE A 331 41.81 28.81 42.32
CA ILE A 331 40.98 29.43 41.26
C ILE A 331 41.59 30.80 40.87
N ALA A 332 41.33 31.22 39.63
CA ALA A 332 41.60 32.62 39.28
C ALA A 332 40.69 33.50 40.14
N PRO A 333 41.18 34.75 40.49
CA PRO A 333 40.37 35.71 41.24
C PRO A 333 39.01 35.93 40.58
N MET A 334 37.91 35.71 41.34
CA MET A 334 36.54 35.89 40.91
C MET A 334 35.97 37.13 41.60
N VAL A 335 35.40 38.03 40.83
CA VAL A 335 34.76 39.23 41.40
C VAL A 335 33.22 38.92 41.42
N LEU A 336 32.62 39.02 42.61
CA LEU A 336 31.18 38.87 42.83
C LEU A 336 30.70 40.04 43.69
N ASN A 337 29.68 40.75 43.20
CA ASN A 337 29.16 41.96 43.91
C ASN A 337 30.24 42.89 44.45
N ASP A 338 31.20 43.21 43.57
CA ASP A 338 32.35 44.08 43.84
C ASP A 338 33.36 43.56 44.89
N VAL A 339 33.23 42.32 45.34
CA VAL A 339 34.19 41.66 46.24
C VAL A 339 35.00 40.63 45.49
N THR A 340 36.33 40.61 45.68
CA THR A 340 37.22 39.64 45.00
C THR A 340 37.45 38.42 45.88
N TYR A 341 37.21 37.27 45.34
CA TYR A 341 37.39 35.95 45.97
C TYR A 341 38.51 35.18 45.26
N ALA A 342 39.50 34.75 46.01
CA ALA A 342 40.65 33.96 45.56
C ALA A 342 40.49 32.46 45.92
N GLU A 343 39.62 32.14 46.86
CA GLU A 343 39.39 30.79 47.36
C GLU A 343 38.06 30.23 46.82
N ARG A 344 38.10 28.98 46.37
CA ARG A 344 36.93 28.29 45.75
C ARG A 344 35.72 28.22 46.69
N GLU A 345 35.97 27.91 47.98
CA GLU A 345 34.88 27.73 48.95
C GLU A 345 34.14 29.06 49.22
N ASN A 346 34.91 30.15 49.39
CA ASN A 346 34.35 31.48 49.65
C ASN A 346 33.61 32.04 48.42
N ALA A 347 34.14 31.79 47.21
CA ALA A 347 33.46 32.14 45.97
C ALA A 347 32.15 31.33 45.78
N GLY A 348 32.16 30.04 46.10
CA GLY A 348 30.98 29.19 46.05
C GLY A 348 29.87 29.65 47.01
N LYS A 349 30.22 29.99 48.27
CA LYS A 349 29.27 30.57 49.25
C LYS A 349 28.64 31.86 48.75
N ALA A 350 29.41 32.73 48.14
CA ALA A 350 28.92 34.01 47.59
C ALA A 350 27.98 33.78 46.39
N ILE A 351 28.22 32.76 45.54
CA ILE A 351 27.32 32.40 44.47
C ILE A 351 26.00 31.85 45.03
N ILE A 352 26.03 30.96 46.03
CA ILE A 352 24.84 30.44 46.69
C ILE A 352 24.02 31.56 47.35
N GLU A 353 24.71 32.50 48.01
CA GLU A 353 24.05 33.68 48.57
C GLU A 353 23.38 34.53 47.50
N ALA A 354 24.03 34.75 46.36
CA ALA A 354 23.42 35.43 45.21
C ALA A 354 22.16 34.71 44.68
N CYS A 355 22.17 33.36 44.65
CA CYS A 355 20.99 32.56 44.30
C CYS A 355 19.84 32.78 45.29
N THR A 356 20.10 32.84 46.59
CA THR A 356 19.04 33.04 47.61
C THR A 356 18.43 34.44 47.59
N HIS A 357 19.14 35.44 47.07
CA HIS A 357 18.64 36.81 46.94
C HIS A 357 17.96 37.10 45.58
N MET A 358 17.93 36.13 44.68
CA MET A 358 17.21 36.27 43.41
C MET A 358 15.69 36.23 43.60
N ASN A 359 15.03 37.30 43.18
CA ASN A 359 13.57 37.38 43.16
C ASN A 359 13.06 37.29 41.71
N GLY A 360 12.61 36.10 41.30
CA GLY A 360 11.96 35.90 39.99
C GLY A 360 12.88 35.42 38.87
N ALA A 361 12.39 35.45 37.63
CA ALA A 361 13.04 34.88 36.42
C ALA A 361 14.00 35.88 35.71
N GLU A 362 14.40 36.97 36.35
CA GLU A 362 15.29 37.97 35.74
C GLU A 362 16.75 37.49 35.76
N THR A 363 17.49 37.78 34.66
CA THR A 363 18.94 37.53 34.62
C THR A 363 19.70 38.67 35.24
N VAL A 364 20.44 38.42 36.32
CA VAL A 364 21.16 39.41 37.08
C VAL A 364 22.67 39.26 36.85
N SER A 365 23.38 40.39 36.66
CA SER A 365 24.84 40.40 36.62
C SER A 365 25.35 40.32 38.04
N ILE A 366 26.15 39.29 38.37
CA ILE A 366 26.70 39.07 39.71
C ILE A 366 28.19 39.31 39.81
N GLY A 367 28.87 39.56 38.67
CA GLY A 367 30.31 39.83 38.70
C GLY A 367 31.06 39.42 37.45
N SER A 368 32.33 39.05 37.61
CA SER A 368 33.20 38.64 36.52
C SER A 368 34.18 37.55 36.92
N TYR A 369 34.53 36.68 35.97
CA TYR A 369 35.50 35.61 36.12
C TYR A 369 36.32 35.41 34.85
N ARG A 370 37.66 35.49 34.96
CA ARG A 370 38.62 35.32 33.86
C ARG A 370 38.27 36.16 32.61
N GLY A 371 37.87 37.40 32.81
CA GLY A 371 37.50 38.32 31.74
C GLY A 371 36.07 38.17 31.20
N PHE A 372 35.27 37.20 31.67
CA PHE A 372 33.87 37.03 31.33
C PHE A 372 32.97 37.67 32.37
N SER A 373 31.87 38.30 31.94
CA SER A 373 30.81 38.71 32.83
C SER A 373 30.02 37.50 33.32
N MET A 374 29.71 37.48 34.62
CA MET A 374 28.93 36.41 35.23
C MET A 374 27.48 36.86 35.40
N LEU A 375 26.59 36.14 34.76
CA LEU A 375 25.16 36.39 34.87
C LEU A 375 24.51 35.18 35.54
N LEU A 376 23.59 35.42 36.46
CA LEU A 376 22.80 34.40 37.14
C LEU A 376 21.35 34.52 36.70
N SER A 377 20.73 33.41 36.37
CA SER A 377 19.30 33.31 36.03
C SER A 377 18.67 32.09 36.69
N TYR A 378 17.38 32.17 36.96
CA TYR A 378 16.60 31.06 37.50
C TYR A 378 15.59 30.56 36.43
N ASP A 379 15.62 29.27 36.12
CA ASP A 379 14.67 28.62 35.24
C ASP A 379 13.57 28.00 36.09
N GLY A 380 12.42 28.65 36.19
CA GLY A 380 11.29 28.20 37.00
C GLY A 380 10.63 26.93 36.48
N ALA A 381 10.78 26.58 35.19
CA ALA A 381 10.25 25.37 34.62
C ALA A 381 11.09 24.15 35.00
N ALA A 382 12.40 24.30 35.02
CA ALA A 382 13.34 23.26 35.41
C ALA A 382 13.66 23.28 36.93
N ASN A 383 13.28 24.32 37.66
CA ASN A 383 13.62 24.58 39.05
C ASN A 383 15.15 24.60 39.30
N GLU A 384 15.87 25.24 38.39
CA GLU A 384 17.35 25.26 38.38
C GLU A 384 17.89 26.68 38.28
N PHE A 385 19.01 26.93 38.98
CA PHE A 385 19.81 28.12 38.73
C PHE A 385 20.81 27.89 37.61
N ARG A 386 20.94 28.85 36.71
CA ARG A 386 21.89 28.82 35.60
C ARG A 386 22.86 29.99 35.70
N MET A 387 24.14 29.66 35.63
CA MET A 387 25.20 30.65 35.50
C MET A 387 25.59 30.75 34.03
N VAL A 388 25.64 31.97 33.54
CA VAL A 388 26.11 32.29 32.19
C VAL A 388 27.37 33.11 32.26
N LEU A 389 28.47 32.58 31.73
CA LEU A 389 29.68 33.33 31.47
C LEU A 389 29.53 34.00 30.09
N LYS A 390 29.39 35.30 30.07
CA LYS A 390 29.18 36.10 28.88
C LYS A 390 30.48 36.72 28.41
N GLY A 391 30.99 36.19 27.32
CA GLY A 391 32.10 36.76 26.55
C GLY A 391 31.57 37.34 25.24
N LYS A 392 32.18 36.96 24.12
CA LYS A 392 31.60 37.16 22.80
C LYS A 392 30.41 36.23 22.61
N LEU A 393 30.53 35.01 23.12
CA LEU A 393 29.43 34.03 23.22
C LEU A 393 28.97 33.92 24.69
N SER A 394 27.86 33.22 24.87
CA SER A 394 27.34 32.91 26.20
C SER A 394 27.56 31.42 26.49
N HIS A 395 28.23 31.13 27.59
CA HIS A 395 28.55 29.78 28.07
C HIS A 395 27.74 29.50 29.33
N THR A 396 26.75 28.62 29.23
CA THR A 396 25.82 28.33 30.34
C THR A 396 26.24 27.09 31.09
N ALA A 397 26.25 27.16 32.41
CA ALA A 397 26.37 26.03 33.33
C ALA A 397 25.15 25.98 34.26
N VAL A 398 24.64 24.83 34.52
CA VAL A 398 23.62 24.60 35.56
C VAL A 398 24.32 24.48 36.89
N LEU A 399 23.82 25.23 37.89
CA LEU A 399 24.32 25.12 39.25
C LEU A 399 23.56 23.99 39.92
N GLY A 400 24.29 22.89 40.24
CA GLY A 400 23.73 21.75 40.98
C GLY A 400 23.50 22.10 42.45
N ALA A 401 22.67 21.29 43.11
CA ALA A 401 22.40 21.38 44.54
C ALA A 401 23.51 20.75 45.42
N ASP A 402 24.57 20.19 44.78
CA ASP A 402 25.69 19.53 45.47
C ASP A 402 26.92 20.44 45.62
#